data_28fdfb3fdd6fd6b05df162d22d14c998
#
_entry.id   28fdfb3fdd6fd6b05df162d22d14c998
#
_cell.length_a   1.000
_cell.length_b   1.000
_cell.length_c   1.000
_cell.angle_alpha   90.00
_cell.angle_beta   90.00
_cell.angle_gamma   90.00
#
_symmetry.space_group_name_H-M   'P 1'
#
loop_
_entity.id
_entity.type
_entity.pdbx_description
1 polymer ?
#
loop_
_entity_poly.entity_id
_entity_poly.type
_entity_poly.pdbx_seq_one_letter_code
_entity_poly.pdbx_strand_id
1 'polypeptide(L)'
;MTTAEFFSKLKSKYLWSNLVAMAAVVVLLCVGTSFGLDLYTHHGEAITIPNLKHKSYDDAEQILKSAGLRIEVSDTGYIKSLPPDCILGQTPDPGTTVKGGHVIYVTINATQSPTITLPDIIDNSSLREAMAKLTAMGFKVGTPQFI
;
A
#
# COMPACT_ATOMS: atom_id res chain seq x y z
N MET A 1 34.30 -28.86 48.90
CA MET A 1 33.09 -29.53 48.39
C MET A 1 33.54 -30.71 47.56
N THR A 2 33.29 -31.90 48.05
CA THR A 2 33.63 -33.12 47.32
C THR A 2 32.57 -33.44 46.27
N THR A 3 32.99 -33.96 45.12
CA THR A 3 32.14 -34.31 43.99
C THR A 3 30.94 -35.19 44.40
N ALA A 4 31.10 -36.02 45.41
CA ALA A 4 30.06 -36.86 45.96
C ALA A 4 28.91 -36.08 46.66
N GLU A 5 29.22 -34.96 47.34
CA GLU A 5 28.21 -34.10 47.98
C GLU A 5 27.42 -33.33 46.93
N PHE A 6 28.05 -32.95 45.83
CA PHE A 6 27.38 -32.30 44.70
C PHE A 6 26.34 -33.23 44.05
N PHE A 7 26.70 -34.48 43.78
CA PHE A 7 25.78 -35.47 43.20
C PHE A 7 24.65 -35.86 44.12
N SER A 8 24.88 -35.89 45.45
CA SER A 8 23.82 -36.20 46.44
C SER A 8 22.81 -35.06 46.55
N LYS A 9 23.26 -33.79 46.42
CA LYS A 9 22.36 -32.62 46.38
C LYS A 9 21.55 -32.55 45.09
N LEU A 10 22.10 -32.99 43.96
CA LEU A 10 21.37 -33.08 42.69
C LEU A 10 20.18 -34.09 42.76
N LYS A 11 20.24 -35.09 43.61
CA LYS A 11 19.15 -36.06 43.84
C LYS A 11 18.09 -35.61 44.87
N SER A 12 18.25 -34.40 45.45
CA SER A 12 17.32 -33.85 46.43
C SER A 12 15.95 -33.55 45.78
N LYS A 13 14.88 -34.09 46.36
CA LYS A 13 13.49 -33.79 45.97
C LYS A 13 13.19 -32.28 45.99
N TYR A 14 13.82 -31.55 46.90
CA TYR A 14 13.70 -30.09 46.99
C TYR A 14 14.28 -29.36 45.78
N LEU A 15 15.41 -29.83 45.26
CA LEU A 15 16.05 -29.20 44.09
C LEU A 15 15.19 -29.44 42.85
N TRP A 16 14.67 -30.63 42.66
CA TRP A 16 13.79 -30.98 41.57
C TRP A 16 12.43 -30.26 41.65
N SER A 17 11.83 -30.12 42.83
CA SER A 17 10.57 -29.38 42.97
C SER A 17 10.74 -27.89 42.67
N ASN A 18 11.85 -27.26 43.10
CA ASN A 18 12.13 -25.86 42.76
C ASN A 18 12.44 -25.69 41.28
N LEU A 19 13.14 -26.62 40.64
CA LEU A 19 13.43 -26.59 39.21
C LEU A 19 12.13 -26.71 38.40
N VAL A 20 11.24 -27.62 38.78
CA VAL A 20 9.91 -27.75 38.13
C VAL A 20 9.05 -26.50 38.36
N ALA A 21 9.05 -25.94 39.57
CA ALA A 21 8.33 -24.71 39.87
C ALA A 21 8.86 -23.51 39.00
N MET A 22 10.18 -23.40 38.86
CA MET A 22 10.82 -22.36 38.05
C MET A 22 10.50 -22.55 36.56
N ALA A 23 10.54 -23.80 36.07
CA ALA A 23 10.14 -24.13 34.72
C ALA A 23 8.66 -23.81 34.46
N ALA A 24 7.77 -24.12 35.41
CA ALA A 24 6.34 -23.80 35.32
C ALA A 24 6.09 -22.27 35.25
N VAL A 25 6.81 -21.47 36.05
CA VAL A 25 6.73 -20.00 36.01
C VAL A 25 7.20 -19.47 34.67
N VAL A 26 8.31 -20.00 34.14
CA VAL A 26 8.81 -19.57 32.82
C VAL A 26 7.81 -19.91 31.71
N VAL A 27 7.22 -21.10 31.74
CA VAL A 27 6.20 -21.51 30.77
C VAL A 27 4.96 -20.59 30.86
N LEU A 28 4.50 -20.30 32.08
CA LEU A 28 3.37 -19.38 32.31
C LEU A 28 3.65 -17.98 31.79
N LEU A 29 4.85 -17.45 31.99
CA LEU A 29 5.28 -16.17 31.48
C LEU A 29 5.34 -16.17 29.93
N CYS A 30 5.89 -17.21 29.32
CA CYS A 30 5.93 -17.35 27.86
C CYS A 30 4.53 -17.44 27.25
N VAL A 31 3.65 -18.24 27.83
CA VAL A 31 2.26 -18.35 27.36
C VAL A 31 1.51 -17.04 27.57
N GLY A 32 1.66 -16.40 28.72
CA GLY A 32 1.01 -15.12 29.03
C GLY A 32 1.47 -13.99 28.10
N THR A 33 2.76 -13.93 27.82
CA THR A 33 3.30 -12.92 26.87
C THR A 33 2.87 -13.20 25.43
N SER A 34 2.83 -14.46 25.00
CA SER A 34 2.36 -14.83 23.67
C SER A 34 0.88 -14.47 23.48
N PHE A 35 0.04 -14.82 24.46
CA PHE A 35 -1.39 -14.47 24.44
C PHE A 35 -1.62 -12.95 24.48
N GLY A 36 -0.87 -12.23 25.32
CA GLY A 36 -0.96 -10.78 25.44
C GLY A 36 -0.52 -10.07 24.14
N LEU A 37 0.53 -10.58 23.50
CA LEU A 37 0.99 -10.07 22.20
C LEU A 37 -0.02 -10.34 21.08
N ASP A 38 -0.60 -11.54 21.01
CA ASP A 38 -1.63 -11.88 20.02
C ASP A 38 -2.86 -10.97 20.13
N LEU A 39 -3.30 -10.71 21.38
CA LEU A 39 -4.43 -9.82 21.65
C LEU A 39 -4.13 -8.36 21.30
N TYR A 40 -2.90 -7.92 21.55
CA TYR A 40 -2.47 -6.54 21.27
C TYR A 40 -2.15 -6.28 19.80
N THR A 41 -1.56 -7.24 19.09
CA THR A 41 -1.08 -7.06 17.72
C THR A 41 -2.09 -7.47 16.65
N HIS A 42 -3.26 -8.04 17.02
CA HIS A 42 -4.25 -8.55 16.06
C HIS A 42 -3.58 -9.43 14.99
N HIS A 43 -2.69 -10.30 15.42
CA HIS A 43 -1.98 -11.22 14.53
C HIS A 43 -2.99 -12.16 13.87
N GLY A 44 -3.17 -12.03 12.56
CA GLY A 44 -4.01 -12.91 11.77
C GLY A 44 -5.17 -12.27 11.02
N GLU A 45 -5.50 -11.01 11.25
CA GLU A 45 -6.48 -10.29 10.42
C GLU A 45 -5.83 -9.81 9.11
N ALA A 46 -5.64 -10.77 8.20
CA ALA A 46 -5.22 -10.48 6.85
C ALA A 46 -6.47 -10.14 6.00
N ILE A 47 -6.56 -8.92 5.53
CA ILE A 47 -7.64 -8.44 4.68
C ILE A 47 -7.20 -8.58 3.23
N THR A 48 -8.00 -9.27 2.41
CA THR A 48 -7.75 -9.37 0.98
C THR A 48 -8.27 -8.12 0.28
N ILE A 49 -7.41 -7.48 -0.51
CA ILE A 49 -7.76 -6.25 -1.24
C ILE A 49 -8.75 -6.58 -2.37
N PRO A 50 -9.93 -5.94 -2.41
CA PRO A 50 -10.89 -6.11 -3.47
C PRO A 50 -10.42 -5.45 -4.78
N ASN A 51 -10.98 -5.88 -5.91
CA ASN A 51 -10.74 -5.23 -7.19
C ASN A 51 -11.60 -3.95 -7.29
N LEU A 52 -10.91 -2.79 -7.39
CA LEU A 52 -11.53 -1.48 -7.47
C LEU A 52 -11.51 -0.91 -8.91
N LYS A 53 -10.83 -1.57 -9.83
CA LYS A 53 -10.68 -1.09 -11.20
C LYS A 53 -12.02 -0.86 -11.88
N HIS A 54 -12.18 0.26 -12.54
CA HIS A 54 -13.38 0.74 -13.22
C HIS A 54 -14.58 1.05 -12.31
N LYS A 55 -14.40 1.08 -10.99
CA LYS A 55 -15.40 1.58 -10.05
C LYS A 55 -15.26 3.09 -9.89
N SER A 56 -16.33 3.75 -9.42
CA SER A 56 -16.25 5.15 -9.00
C SER A 56 -15.42 5.27 -7.72
N TYR A 57 -14.83 6.42 -7.48
CA TYR A 57 -14.07 6.67 -6.25
C TYR A 57 -14.94 6.45 -4.99
N ASP A 58 -16.18 6.95 -5.02
CA ASP A 58 -17.12 6.84 -3.88
C ASP A 58 -17.48 5.38 -3.57
N ASP A 59 -17.75 4.57 -4.59
CA ASP A 59 -18.03 3.14 -4.40
C ASP A 59 -16.81 2.41 -3.83
N ALA A 60 -15.63 2.74 -4.34
CA ALA A 60 -14.39 2.14 -3.87
C ALA A 60 -14.07 2.52 -2.43
N GLU A 61 -14.32 3.77 -2.04
CA GLU A 61 -14.15 4.23 -0.66
C GLU A 61 -15.07 3.46 0.28
N GLN A 62 -16.34 3.28 -0.07
CA GLN A 62 -17.28 2.52 0.74
C GLN A 62 -16.86 1.05 0.90
N ILE A 63 -16.41 0.42 -0.19
CA ILE A 63 -15.94 -0.98 -0.19
C ILE A 63 -14.72 -1.13 0.73
N LEU A 64 -13.74 -0.25 0.59
CA LEU A 64 -12.51 -0.29 1.40
C LEU A 64 -12.79 0.03 2.86
N LYS A 65 -13.64 1.01 3.14
CA LYS A 65 -14.04 1.39 4.49
C LYS A 65 -14.76 0.26 5.21
N SER A 66 -15.66 -0.46 4.51
CA SER A 66 -16.32 -1.64 5.06
C SER A 66 -15.36 -2.81 5.33
N ALA A 67 -14.27 -2.90 4.58
CA ALA A 67 -13.19 -3.87 4.77
C ALA A 67 -12.13 -3.41 5.81
N GLY A 68 -12.29 -2.24 6.44
CA GLY A 68 -11.32 -1.72 7.39
C GLY A 68 -10.02 -1.22 6.75
N LEU A 69 -10.07 -0.84 5.47
CA LEU A 69 -8.95 -0.28 4.71
C LEU A 69 -9.19 1.21 4.43
N ARG A 70 -8.12 1.92 4.05
CA ARG A 70 -8.18 3.33 3.66
C ARG A 70 -7.86 3.48 2.17
N ILE A 71 -8.40 4.53 1.55
CA ILE A 71 -8.12 4.88 0.17
C ILE A 71 -7.40 6.22 0.10
N GLU A 72 -6.45 6.36 -0.82
CA GLU A 72 -5.75 7.61 -1.11
C GLU A 72 -5.47 7.71 -2.60
N VAL A 73 -5.72 8.88 -3.18
CA VAL A 73 -5.41 9.14 -4.59
C VAL A 73 -3.93 9.48 -4.71
N SER A 74 -3.18 8.66 -5.42
CA SER A 74 -1.74 8.87 -5.65
C SER A 74 -1.44 9.55 -6.97
N ASP A 75 -2.30 9.34 -7.97
CA ASP A 75 -2.08 9.85 -9.32
C ASP A 75 -3.40 10.05 -10.06
N THR A 76 -3.36 10.84 -11.14
CA THR A 76 -4.48 11.08 -12.05
C THR A 76 -4.07 10.77 -13.47
N GLY A 77 -4.81 9.89 -14.13
CA GLY A 77 -4.69 9.62 -15.55
C GLY A 77 -5.85 10.23 -16.34
N TYR A 78 -5.80 10.20 -17.67
CA TYR A 78 -6.91 10.58 -18.51
C TYR A 78 -7.20 9.54 -19.57
N ILE A 79 -8.38 8.95 -19.50
CA ILE A 79 -8.90 8.01 -20.50
C ILE A 79 -10.28 8.53 -20.94
N LYS A 80 -10.37 8.99 -22.18
CA LYS A 80 -11.59 9.61 -22.74
C LYS A 80 -12.83 8.69 -22.72
N SER A 81 -12.63 7.38 -22.76
CA SER A 81 -13.72 6.39 -22.80
C SER A 81 -14.27 6.05 -21.42
N LEU A 82 -13.65 6.51 -20.34
CA LEU A 82 -14.06 6.22 -18.97
C LEU A 82 -14.63 7.49 -18.33
N PRO A 83 -15.61 7.34 -17.43
CA PRO A 83 -16.17 8.46 -16.69
C PRO A 83 -15.09 9.13 -15.80
N PRO A 84 -15.27 10.40 -15.44
CA PRO A 84 -14.43 11.06 -14.46
C PRO A 84 -14.52 10.33 -13.11
N ASP A 85 -13.47 10.46 -12.29
CA ASP A 85 -13.33 9.84 -10.96
C ASP A 85 -13.42 8.30 -10.94
N CYS A 86 -13.32 7.69 -12.13
CA CYS A 86 -13.23 6.23 -12.26
C CYS A 86 -11.82 5.76 -11.92
N ILE A 87 -11.70 4.67 -11.16
CA ILE A 87 -10.41 4.10 -10.80
C ILE A 87 -9.77 3.40 -11.99
N LEU A 88 -8.61 3.89 -12.40
CA LEU A 88 -7.79 3.35 -13.49
C LEU A 88 -6.85 2.24 -13.03
N GLY A 89 -6.30 2.39 -11.83
CA GLY A 89 -5.36 1.46 -11.23
C GLY A 89 -5.38 1.54 -9.71
N GLN A 90 -4.86 0.52 -9.07
CA GLN A 90 -4.72 0.44 -7.62
C GLN A 90 -3.39 -0.19 -7.23
N THR A 91 -2.86 0.20 -6.10
CA THR A 91 -1.67 -0.38 -5.48
C THR A 91 -1.91 -0.51 -3.97
N PRO A 92 -1.73 -1.70 -3.35
CA PRO A 92 -1.31 -2.96 -3.95
C PRO A 92 -2.35 -3.60 -4.88
N ASP A 93 -1.92 -4.61 -5.64
CA ASP A 93 -2.79 -5.32 -6.59
C ASP A 93 -3.97 -6.01 -5.90
N PRO A 94 -5.12 -6.15 -6.61
CA PRO A 94 -6.27 -6.89 -6.09
C PRO A 94 -5.90 -8.35 -5.80
N GLY A 95 -6.46 -8.89 -4.70
CA GLY A 95 -6.13 -10.23 -4.22
C GLY A 95 -4.92 -10.30 -3.29
N THR A 96 -4.15 -9.23 -3.14
CA THR A 96 -3.07 -9.14 -2.15
C THR A 96 -3.65 -9.05 -0.75
N THR A 97 -2.99 -9.67 0.22
CA THR A 97 -3.38 -9.61 1.64
C THR A 97 -2.58 -8.55 2.38
N VAL A 98 -3.27 -7.71 3.11
CA VAL A 98 -2.70 -6.63 3.90
C VAL A 98 -3.28 -6.59 5.32
N LYS A 99 -2.64 -5.87 6.21
CA LYS A 99 -3.18 -5.64 7.56
C LYS A 99 -4.32 -4.63 7.54
N GLY A 100 -5.23 -4.72 8.50
CA GLY A 100 -6.26 -3.72 8.74
C GLY A 100 -5.69 -2.30 8.86
N GLY A 101 -6.43 -1.31 8.34
CA GLY A 101 -5.99 0.08 8.30
C GLY A 101 -4.96 0.42 7.22
N HIS A 102 -4.57 -0.54 6.36
CA HIS A 102 -3.64 -0.29 5.26
C HIS A 102 -4.22 0.73 4.27
N VAL A 103 -3.36 1.55 3.68
CA VAL A 103 -3.76 2.54 2.66
C VAL A 103 -3.64 1.92 1.28
N ILE A 104 -4.71 1.98 0.52
CA ILE A 104 -4.74 1.57 -0.88
C ILE A 104 -4.61 2.83 -1.74
N TYR A 105 -3.55 2.89 -2.50
CA TYR A 105 -3.31 3.99 -3.43
C TYR A 105 -4.01 3.72 -4.75
N VAL A 106 -4.73 4.71 -5.24
CA VAL A 106 -5.48 4.59 -6.49
C VAL A 106 -5.10 5.69 -7.47
N THR A 107 -5.14 5.35 -8.75
CA THR A 107 -5.07 6.30 -9.86
C THR A 107 -6.48 6.52 -10.36
N ILE A 108 -6.95 7.77 -10.40
CA ILE A 108 -8.29 8.12 -10.87
C ILE A 108 -8.27 8.77 -12.26
N ASN A 109 -9.39 8.65 -12.97
CA ASN A 109 -9.56 9.30 -14.26
C ASN A 109 -9.87 10.80 -14.06
N ALA A 110 -9.06 11.67 -14.65
CA ALA A 110 -9.25 13.10 -14.56
C ALA A 110 -10.52 13.54 -15.33
N THR A 111 -11.19 14.56 -14.81
CA THR A 111 -12.39 15.14 -15.42
C THR A 111 -12.10 15.82 -16.75
N GLN A 112 -10.86 16.29 -16.94
CA GLN A 112 -10.45 17.02 -18.13
C GLN A 112 -9.18 16.41 -18.73
N SER A 113 -9.10 16.46 -20.07
CA SER A 113 -7.86 16.12 -20.77
C SER A 113 -6.72 17.02 -20.30
N PRO A 114 -5.51 16.49 -20.10
CA PRO A 114 -4.36 17.32 -19.80
C PRO A 114 -4.18 18.38 -20.90
N THR A 115 -4.07 19.62 -20.48
CA THR A 115 -3.87 20.77 -21.38
C THR A 115 -2.38 21.10 -21.44
N ILE A 116 -1.88 21.35 -22.64
CA ILE A 116 -0.52 21.83 -22.88
C ILE A 116 -0.61 23.30 -23.26
N THR A 117 0.14 24.14 -22.55
CA THR A 117 0.22 25.55 -22.92
C THR A 117 0.93 25.72 -24.25
N LEU A 118 0.29 26.37 -25.19
CA LEU A 118 0.91 26.70 -26.49
C LEU A 118 2.07 27.66 -26.25
N PRO A 119 3.30 27.37 -26.73
CA PRO A 119 4.41 28.29 -26.63
C PRO A 119 4.19 29.49 -27.54
N ASP A 120 4.74 30.63 -27.14
CA ASP A 120 4.78 31.79 -28.02
C ASP A 120 5.73 31.50 -29.19
N ILE A 121 5.16 31.45 -30.38
CA ILE A 121 5.86 31.21 -31.63
C ILE A 121 5.73 32.40 -32.59
N ILE A 122 5.06 33.49 -32.15
CA ILE A 122 4.84 34.70 -32.93
C ILE A 122 6.11 35.56 -32.85
N ASP A 123 6.54 36.10 -33.96
CA ASP A 123 7.66 37.04 -34.13
C ASP A 123 9.07 36.56 -33.80
N ASN A 124 9.25 35.36 -33.23
CA ASN A 124 10.55 34.92 -32.72
C ASN A 124 11.04 33.58 -33.28
N SER A 125 10.36 32.97 -34.24
CA SER A 125 10.76 31.70 -34.82
C SER A 125 10.44 31.57 -36.30
N SER A 126 11.35 30.93 -37.05
CA SER A 126 11.07 30.55 -38.43
C SER A 126 9.97 29.49 -38.50
N LEU A 127 9.23 29.42 -39.63
CA LEU A 127 8.20 28.37 -39.82
C LEU A 127 8.70 26.96 -39.48
N ARG A 128 9.91 26.63 -39.91
CA ARG A 128 10.54 25.32 -39.66
C ARG A 128 10.76 25.09 -38.18
N GLU A 129 11.21 26.09 -37.44
CA GLU A 129 11.45 26.02 -36.01
C GLU A 129 10.15 25.94 -35.21
N ALA A 130 9.14 26.74 -35.60
CA ALA A 130 7.80 26.66 -35.00
C ALA A 130 7.17 25.27 -35.19
N MET A 131 7.24 24.69 -36.38
CA MET A 131 6.75 23.36 -36.66
C MET A 131 7.49 22.28 -35.84
N ALA A 132 8.83 22.38 -35.76
CA ALA A 132 9.65 21.45 -34.96
C ALA A 132 9.29 21.53 -33.46
N LYS A 133 9.13 22.73 -32.92
CA LYS A 133 8.77 23.00 -31.54
C LYS A 133 7.38 22.44 -31.18
N LEU A 134 6.38 22.68 -32.03
CA LEU A 134 5.03 22.17 -31.87
C LEU A 134 5.00 20.64 -31.97
N THR A 135 5.72 20.06 -32.93
CA THR A 135 5.81 18.59 -33.07
C THR A 135 6.49 17.96 -31.88
N ALA A 136 7.56 18.55 -31.35
CA ALA A 136 8.26 18.07 -30.14
C ALA A 136 7.36 18.12 -28.90
N MET A 137 6.40 19.03 -28.84
CA MET A 137 5.40 19.12 -27.76
C MET A 137 4.18 18.18 -27.97
N GLY A 138 4.19 17.38 -29.04
CA GLY A 138 3.11 16.41 -29.33
C GLY A 138 1.92 16.98 -30.12
N PHE A 139 1.99 18.22 -30.60
CA PHE A 139 0.95 18.76 -31.47
C PHE A 139 1.03 18.16 -32.87
N LYS A 140 -0.13 17.89 -33.47
CA LYS A 140 -0.24 17.56 -34.88
C LYS A 140 -0.34 18.87 -35.66
N VAL A 141 0.70 19.18 -36.41
CA VAL A 141 0.75 20.41 -37.22
C VAL A 141 0.23 20.12 -38.63
N GLY A 142 -0.76 20.88 -39.09
CA GLY A 142 -1.28 20.81 -40.46
C GLY A 142 -0.34 21.48 -41.47
N THR A 143 -0.72 21.41 -42.75
CA THR A 143 -0.01 22.13 -43.83
C THR A 143 -0.13 23.64 -43.65
N PRO A 144 0.99 24.37 -43.60
CA PRO A 144 0.93 25.84 -43.46
C PRO A 144 0.29 26.48 -44.70
N GLN A 145 -0.62 27.42 -44.47
CA GLN A 145 -1.19 28.24 -45.52
C GLN A 145 -0.55 29.64 -45.44
N PHE A 146 -0.05 30.12 -46.58
CA PHE A 146 0.47 31.48 -46.71
C PHE A 146 -0.65 32.37 -47.23
N ILE A 147 -0.89 33.45 -46.54
CA ILE A 147 -1.86 34.49 -46.92
C ILE A 147 -1.10 35.62 -47.59
#